data_f562aa3a0a4b8741da18ee6a48c48b5d
#
_entry.id   f562aa3a0a4b8741da18ee6a48c48b5d
#
_cell.length_a   1.000
_cell.length_b   1.000
_cell.length_c   1.000
_cell.angle_alpha   90.00
_cell.angle_beta   90.00
_cell.angle_gamma   90.00
#
_symmetry.space_group_name_H-M   'P 1'
#
loop_
_entity.id
_entity.type
_entity.pdbx_description
1 polymer ?
#
loop_
_entity_poly.entity_id
_entity_poly.type
_entity_poly.pdbx_seq_one_letter_code
_entity_poly.pdbx_strand_id
1 'polypeptide(L)'
;EYINFLRDKKDMRNSTIGKQMGFLKWFLRWSFKKDYHQNIAYDTFKPKLKTTPKKVIFLTWDELNKLKDYQIPKDKQYLERVRDVFLFCCFTSLRYSDVRNLKRSDVKSDHIEVTTVKTADSLSIELNKYSKAILEKYKDIHFENHMALPVISNQKMNDYLKALGELAEI
;
A
#
# COMPACT_ATOMS: atom_id res chain seq x y z
N GLU A 1 -2.51 6.32 -33.15
CA GLU A 1 -3.52 7.32 -32.71
C GLU A 1 -3.82 7.17 -31.22
N TYR A 2 -4.26 5.99 -30.72
CA TYR A 2 -4.68 5.81 -29.30
C TYR A 2 -3.55 6.15 -28.29
N ILE A 3 -2.32 5.72 -28.52
CA ILE A 3 -1.17 6.03 -27.67
C ILE A 3 -0.93 7.54 -27.61
N ASN A 4 -1.01 8.24 -28.74
CA ASN A 4 -0.87 9.69 -28.81
C ASN A 4 -2.01 10.40 -28.08
N PHE A 5 -3.24 9.91 -28.20
CA PHE A 5 -4.37 10.41 -27.43
C PHE A 5 -4.12 10.29 -25.92
N LEU A 6 -3.65 9.13 -25.45
CA LEU A 6 -3.37 8.91 -24.03
C LEU A 6 -2.23 9.82 -23.53
N ARG A 7 -1.23 10.08 -24.37
CA ARG A 7 -0.11 10.96 -24.04
C ARG A 7 -0.51 12.44 -24.10
N ASP A 8 -1.04 12.87 -25.25
CA ASP A 8 -1.17 14.30 -25.57
C ASP A 8 -2.46 14.91 -25.02
N LYS A 9 -3.54 14.12 -24.91
CA LYS A 9 -4.86 14.58 -24.39
C LYS A 9 -5.12 14.18 -22.96
N LYS A 10 -4.53 13.08 -22.49
CA LYS A 10 -4.74 12.57 -21.12
C LYS A 10 -3.51 12.74 -20.22
N ASP A 11 -2.43 13.31 -20.71
CA ASP A 11 -1.17 13.54 -20.00
C ASP A 11 -0.66 12.30 -19.24
N MET A 12 -0.85 11.12 -19.83
CA MET A 12 -0.47 9.87 -19.18
C MET A 12 1.01 9.57 -19.38
N ARG A 13 1.67 9.13 -18.30
CA ARG A 13 3.06 8.64 -18.35
C ARG A 13 3.16 7.35 -19.16
N ASN A 14 4.28 7.13 -19.84
CA ASN A 14 4.53 5.93 -20.66
C ASN A 14 4.30 4.62 -19.90
N SER A 15 4.62 4.56 -18.61
CA SER A 15 4.33 3.38 -17.76
C SER A 15 2.84 3.10 -17.59
N THR A 16 2.01 4.15 -17.53
CA THR A 16 0.55 4.03 -17.46
C THR A 16 -0.01 3.65 -18.82
N ILE A 17 0.48 4.29 -19.90
CA ILE A 17 0.12 3.93 -21.28
C ILE A 17 0.44 2.46 -21.56
N GLY A 18 1.60 1.97 -21.13
CA GLY A 18 1.97 0.57 -21.26
C GLY A 18 0.97 -0.38 -20.58
N LYS A 19 0.47 -0.04 -19.40
CA LYS A 19 -0.58 -0.81 -18.71
C LYS A 19 -1.90 -0.79 -19.47
N GLN A 20 -2.32 0.39 -19.99
CA GLN A 20 -3.53 0.50 -20.81
C GLN A 20 -3.44 -0.35 -22.08
N MET A 21 -2.27 -0.33 -22.74
CA MET A 21 -2.02 -1.19 -23.91
C MET A 21 -2.06 -2.68 -23.55
N GLY A 22 -1.58 -3.05 -22.35
CA GLY A 22 -1.70 -4.41 -21.83
C GLY A 22 -3.16 -4.84 -21.65
N PHE A 23 -4.00 -4.01 -21.05
CA PHE A 23 -5.44 -4.28 -20.90
C PHE A 23 -6.16 -4.38 -22.26
N LEU A 24 -5.84 -3.48 -23.20
CA LEU A 24 -6.41 -3.55 -24.54
C LEU A 24 -6.03 -4.86 -25.24
N LYS A 25 -4.77 -5.27 -25.17
CA LYS A 25 -4.32 -6.55 -25.75
C LYS A 25 -5.01 -7.74 -25.07
N TRP A 26 -5.16 -7.71 -23.76
CA TRP A 26 -5.89 -8.77 -23.04
C TRP A 26 -7.34 -8.88 -23.53
N PHE A 27 -8.04 -7.75 -23.66
CA PHE A 27 -9.39 -7.70 -24.19
C PHE A 27 -9.48 -8.23 -25.64
N LEU A 28 -8.58 -7.78 -26.53
CA LEU A 28 -8.55 -8.24 -27.91
C LEU A 28 -8.24 -9.75 -28.02
N ARG A 29 -7.37 -10.28 -27.16
CA ARG A 29 -7.09 -11.71 -27.09
C ARG A 29 -8.29 -12.52 -26.61
N TRP A 30 -9.02 -12.01 -25.62
CA TRP A 30 -10.28 -12.61 -25.18
C TRP A 30 -11.33 -12.58 -26.29
N SER A 31 -11.50 -11.45 -26.96
CA SER A 31 -12.42 -11.25 -28.07
C SER A 31 -12.12 -12.18 -29.29
N PHE A 32 -10.83 -12.35 -29.59
CA PHE A 32 -10.37 -13.32 -30.58
C PHE A 32 -10.77 -14.76 -30.21
N LYS A 33 -10.54 -15.15 -28.95
CA LYS A 33 -10.94 -16.48 -28.46
C LYS A 33 -12.45 -16.73 -28.46
N LYS A 34 -13.24 -15.67 -28.55
CA LYS A 34 -14.71 -15.73 -28.66
C LYS A 34 -15.21 -15.59 -30.10
N ASP A 35 -14.31 -15.64 -31.07
CA ASP A 35 -14.60 -15.48 -32.50
C ASP A 35 -15.28 -14.15 -32.89
N TYR A 36 -15.12 -13.10 -32.07
CA TYR A 36 -15.65 -11.77 -32.40
C TYR A 36 -14.83 -11.05 -33.47
N HIS A 37 -13.59 -11.43 -33.68
CA HIS A 37 -12.73 -10.97 -34.78
C HIS A 37 -11.63 -12.00 -35.05
N GLN A 38 -11.01 -11.89 -36.28
CA GLN A 38 -9.94 -12.77 -36.73
C GLN A 38 -8.58 -12.06 -36.84
N ASN A 39 -8.49 -10.78 -36.44
CA ASN A 39 -7.27 -10.01 -36.56
C ASN A 39 -6.32 -10.31 -35.39
N ILE A 40 -5.11 -10.82 -35.66
CA ILE A 40 -4.07 -11.15 -34.70
C ILE A 40 -2.95 -10.09 -34.61
N ALA A 41 -3.02 -9.03 -35.42
CA ALA A 41 -1.95 -7.99 -35.45
C ALA A 41 -1.71 -7.30 -34.10
N TYR A 42 -2.70 -7.27 -33.22
CA TYR A 42 -2.56 -6.74 -31.85
C TYR A 42 -1.51 -7.51 -31.03
N ASP A 43 -1.31 -8.79 -31.28
CA ASP A 43 -0.42 -9.63 -30.45
C ASP A 43 1.05 -9.33 -30.73
N THR A 44 1.38 -9.10 -32.00
CA THR A 44 2.75 -8.72 -32.44
C THR A 44 3.08 -7.24 -32.21
N PHE A 45 2.07 -6.38 -32.07
CA PHE A 45 2.26 -4.96 -31.85
C PHE A 45 2.97 -4.68 -30.52
N LYS A 46 4.17 -4.11 -30.57
CA LYS A 46 4.96 -3.71 -29.39
C LYS A 46 5.16 -2.18 -29.43
N PRO A 47 4.43 -1.42 -28.60
CA PRO A 47 4.63 0.03 -28.56
C PRO A 47 6.02 0.37 -28.04
N LYS A 48 6.75 1.24 -28.76
CA LYS A 48 8.07 1.74 -28.32
C LYS A 48 7.89 2.82 -27.26
N LEU A 49 7.56 2.41 -26.03
CA LEU A 49 7.40 3.31 -24.88
C LEU A 49 8.68 3.29 -24.05
N LYS A 50 9.44 4.38 -24.08
CA LYS A 50 10.60 4.55 -23.18
C LYS A 50 10.07 4.77 -21.77
N THR A 51 10.41 3.88 -20.85
CA THR A 51 10.11 4.01 -19.41
C THR A 51 11.40 4.24 -18.66
N THR A 52 11.45 5.29 -17.85
CA THR A 52 12.56 5.49 -16.92
C THR A 52 12.35 4.60 -15.71
N PRO A 53 13.37 3.83 -15.29
CA PRO A 53 13.28 3.10 -14.03
C PRO A 53 12.92 4.06 -12.89
N LYS A 54 11.90 3.73 -12.12
CA LYS A 54 11.58 4.53 -10.93
C LYS A 54 12.63 4.26 -9.86
N LYS A 55 13.22 5.32 -9.32
CA LYS A 55 14.01 5.21 -8.09
C LYS A 55 13.05 4.71 -7.00
N VAL A 56 13.40 3.60 -6.37
CA VAL A 56 12.66 3.10 -5.22
C VAL A 56 12.96 4.03 -4.04
N ILE A 57 11.93 4.62 -3.46
CA ILE A 57 12.03 5.43 -2.25
C ILE A 57 11.64 4.51 -1.09
N PHE A 58 12.51 4.44 -0.10
CA PHE A 58 12.31 3.65 1.12
C PHE A 58 12.95 4.40 2.30
N LEU A 59 12.49 4.12 3.50
CA LEU A 59 13.12 4.61 4.71
C LEU A 59 14.31 3.73 5.08
N THR A 60 15.42 4.35 5.40
CA THR A 60 16.54 3.68 6.06
C THR A 60 16.16 3.31 7.49
N TRP A 61 16.97 2.47 8.12
CA TRP A 61 16.75 2.11 9.52
C TRP A 61 16.84 3.31 10.46
N ASP A 62 17.75 4.24 10.18
CA ASP A 62 17.93 5.47 10.97
C ASP A 62 16.74 6.41 10.82
N GLU A 63 16.23 6.60 9.60
CA GLU A 63 15.02 7.38 9.36
C GLU A 63 13.78 6.75 10.03
N LEU A 64 13.67 5.42 10.00
CA LEU A 64 12.57 4.72 10.69
C LEU A 64 12.66 4.91 12.21
N ASN A 65 13.85 4.85 12.81
CA ASN A 65 14.05 5.13 14.22
C ASN A 65 13.79 6.61 14.54
N LYS A 66 14.24 7.53 13.70
CA LYS A 66 13.96 8.96 13.83
C LYS A 66 12.44 9.21 13.89
N LEU A 67 11.70 8.59 12.99
CA LEU A 67 10.23 8.67 12.96
C LEU A 67 9.60 8.07 14.22
N LYS A 68 10.09 6.91 14.66
CA LYS A 68 9.58 6.20 15.84
C LYS A 68 9.75 7.06 17.10
N ASP A 69 10.91 7.68 17.27
CA ASP A 69 11.28 8.41 18.48
C ASP A 69 10.92 9.91 18.43
N TYR A 70 10.37 10.37 17.28
CA TYR A 70 9.97 11.75 17.08
C TYR A 70 8.91 12.20 18.12
N GLN A 71 9.17 13.33 18.78
CA GLN A 71 8.25 13.93 19.74
C GLN A 71 7.18 14.74 19.01
N ILE A 72 6.00 14.16 18.87
CA ILE A 72 4.88 14.80 18.16
C ILE A 72 4.37 16.00 19.01
N PRO A 73 4.23 17.19 18.41
CA PRO A 73 3.70 18.36 19.08
C PRO A 73 2.29 18.11 19.67
N LYS A 74 1.99 18.77 20.81
CA LYS A 74 0.72 18.57 21.54
C LYS A 74 -0.53 18.87 20.72
N ASP A 75 -0.46 19.84 19.82
CA ASP A 75 -1.54 20.22 18.90
C ASP A 75 -1.72 19.23 17.73
N LYS A 76 -0.78 18.30 17.52
CA LYS A 76 -0.79 17.33 16.42
C LYS A 76 -0.82 15.87 16.90
N GLN A 77 -1.29 15.60 18.10
CA GLN A 77 -1.34 14.25 18.68
C GLN A 77 -2.11 13.22 17.83
N TYR A 78 -2.99 13.68 16.94
CA TYR A 78 -3.66 12.80 15.98
C TYR A 78 -2.69 12.09 15.01
N LEU A 79 -1.46 12.60 14.84
CA LEU A 79 -0.42 11.96 14.03
C LEU A 79 0.19 10.73 14.73
N GLU A 80 0.06 10.62 16.05
CA GLU A 80 0.64 9.51 16.80
C GLU A 80 0.06 8.15 16.34
N ARG A 81 -1.25 8.05 16.23
CA ARG A 81 -1.91 6.84 15.71
C ARG A 81 -1.50 6.49 14.29
N VAL A 82 -1.24 7.50 13.45
CA VAL A 82 -0.78 7.32 12.08
C VAL A 82 0.63 6.75 12.05
N ARG A 83 1.52 7.32 12.88
CA ARG A 83 2.87 6.82 13.10
C ARG A 83 2.87 5.36 13.56
N ASP A 84 2.09 5.06 14.58
CA ASP A 84 2.05 3.73 15.17
C ASP A 84 1.54 2.66 14.19
N VAL A 85 0.48 2.96 13.43
CA VAL A 85 -0.03 2.08 12.37
C VAL A 85 1.00 1.89 11.26
N PHE A 86 1.69 2.96 10.84
CA PHE A 86 2.75 2.87 9.83
C PHE A 86 3.94 2.02 10.31
N LEU A 87 4.42 2.27 11.53
CA LEU A 87 5.49 1.49 12.14
C LEU A 87 5.09 0.01 12.29
N PHE A 88 3.84 -0.26 12.66
CA PHE A 88 3.34 -1.63 12.72
C PHE A 88 3.40 -2.32 11.34
N CYS A 89 2.99 -1.62 10.27
CA CYS A 89 3.15 -2.14 8.91
C CYS A 89 4.63 -2.43 8.58
N CYS A 90 5.55 -1.53 8.95
CA CYS A 90 6.98 -1.72 8.71
C CYS A 90 7.55 -2.94 9.47
N PHE A 91 7.16 -3.11 10.74
CA PHE A 91 7.70 -4.18 11.60
C PHE A 91 7.06 -5.56 11.35
N THR A 92 5.89 -5.62 10.72
CA THR A 92 5.19 -6.88 10.40
C THR A 92 5.19 -7.20 8.91
N SER A 93 5.64 -6.29 8.06
CA SER A 93 5.56 -6.38 6.59
C SER A 93 4.13 -6.51 6.04
N LEU A 94 3.12 -6.22 6.87
CA LEU A 94 1.72 -6.20 6.45
C LEU A 94 1.42 -4.96 5.60
N ARG A 95 0.55 -5.14 4.62
CA ARG A 95 -0.01 -4.01 3.88
C ARG A 95 -1.00 -3.24 4.75
N TYR A 96 -1.18 -1.96 4.46
CA TYR A 96 -2.20 -1.14 5.12
C TYR A 96 -3.60 -1.80 5.12
N SER A 97 -4.01 -2.44 4.03
CA SER A 97 -5.29 -3.14 3.92
C SER A 97 -5.43 -4.29 4.91
N ASP A 98 -4.34 -5.00 5.18
CA ASP A 98 -4.31 -6.14 6.07
C ASP A 98 -4.35 -5.66 7.52
N VAL A 99 -3.56 -4.63 7.87
CA VAL A 99 -3.59 -3.99 9.19
C VAL A 99 -4.95 -3.34 9.48
N ARG A 100 -5.59 -2.74 8.48
CA ARG A 100 -6.93 -2.17 8.62
C ARG A 100 -7.98 -3.20 9.02
N ASN A 101 -7.81 -4.44 8.59
CA ASN A 101 -8.76 -5.52 8.88
C ASN A 101 -8.32 -6.43 10.03
N LEU A 102 -7.16 -6.15 10.65
CA LEU A 102 -6.64 -6.93 11.78
C LEU A 102 -7.55 -6.77 13.00
N LYS A 103 -8.14 -7.86 13.44
CA LYS A 103 -8.99 -7.90 14.63
C LYS A 103 -8.19 -8.30 15.86
N ARG A 104 -8.72 -7.99 17.03
CA ARG A 104 -8.12 -8.43 18.29
C ARG A 104 -8.07 -9.95 18.42
N SER A 105 -9.04 -10.67 17.87
CA SER A 105 -9.08 -12.13 17.84
C SER A 105 -7.90 -12.75 17.11
N ASP A 106 -7.33 -12.00 16.16
CA ASP A 106 -6.23 -12.44 15.31
C ASP A 106 -4.86 -12.26 15.99
N VAL A 107 -4.83 -11.47 17.07
CA VAL A 107 -3.63 -11.21 17.87
C VAL A 107 -3.47 -12.29 18.94
N LYS A 108 -2.35 -13.04 18.87
CA LYS A 108 -1.95 -14.02 19.87
C LYS A 108 -0.83 -13.47 20.75
N SER A 109 -0.32 -14.25 21.68
CA SER A 109 0.71 -13.83 22.63
C SER A 109 2.05 -13.48 21.97
N ASP A 110 2.40 -14.16 20.88
CA ASP A 110 3.70 -14.07 20.22
C ASP A 110 3.61 -13.84 18.70
N HIS A 111 2.44 -14.04 18.11
CA HIS A 111 2.21 -13.88 16.68
C HIS A 111 0.83 -13.29 16.38
N ILE A 112 0.60 -12.97 15.12
CA ILE A 112 -0.71 -12.63 14.57
C ILE A 112 -1.07 -13.58 13.44
N GLU A 113 -2.36 -13.94 13.33
CA GLU A 113 -2.92 -14.74 12.25
C GLU A 113 -3.71 -13.83 11.32
N VAL A 114 -3.28 -13.68 10.08
CA VAL A 114 -3.88 -12.75 9.12
C VAL A 114 -4.19 -13.45 7.81
N THR A 115 -5.41 -13.28 7.32
CA THR A 115 -5.71 -13.59 5.92
C THR A 115 -5.58 -12.32 5.09
N THR A 116 -4.63 -12.30 4.15
CA THR A 116 -4.33 -11.11 3.34
C THR A 116 -5.50 -10.76 2.42
N VAL A 117 -5.84 -9.47 2.34
CA VAL A 117 -6.96 -8.99 1.51
C VAL A 117 -6.70 -9.19 0.02
N LYS A 118 -5.45 -9.04 -0.42
CA LYS A 118 -5.12 -9.04 -1.85
C LYS A 118 -5.01 -10.42 -2.47
N THR A 119 -4.50 -11.41 -1.74
CA THR A 119 -4.18 -12.74 -2.26
C THR A 119 -4.93 -13.86 -1.55
N ALA A 120 -5.66 -13.54 -0.48
CA ALA A 120 -6.36 -14.51 0.38
C ALA A 120 -5.44 -15.57 1.02
N ASP A 121 -4.14 -15.25 1.16
CA ASP A 121 -3.19 -16.12 1.83
C ASP A 121 -3.34 -16.01 3.35
N SER A 122 -3.34 -17.12 4.05
CA SER A 122 -3.26 -17.17 5.51
C SER A 122 -1.79 -17.10 5.94
N LEU A 123 -1.47 -16.12 6.77
CA LEU A 123 -0.12 -15.85 7.27
C LEU A 123 -0.12 -15.89 8.80
N SER A 124 0.89 -16.54 9.37
CA SER A 124 1.27 -16.39 10.77
C SER A 124 2.54 -15.54 10.83
N ILE A 125 2.47 -14.40 11.51
CA ILE A 125 3.57 -13.42 11.57
C ILE A 125 3.99 -13.26 13.03
N GLU A 126 5.23 -13.63 13.34
CA GLU A 126 5.81 -13.43 14.66
C GLU A 126 5.92 -11.94 15.00
N LEU A 127 5.55 -11.60 16.22
CA LEU A 127 5.61 -10.24 16.74
C LEU A 127 6.96 -9.97 17.36
N ASN A 128 7.68 -9.01 16.81
CA ASN A 128 8.90 -8.47 17.43
C ASN A 128 8.56 -7.49 18.58
N LYS A 129 9.58 -7.06 19.33
CA LYS A 129 9.40 -6.16 20.47
C LYS A 129 8.66 -4.84 20.13
N TYR A 130 8.85 -4.32 18.93
CA TYR A 130 8.24 -3.06 18.49
C TYR A 130 6.77 -3.23 18.15
N SER A 131 6.42 -4.27 17.39
CA SER A 131 5.03 -4.57 17.04
C SER A 131 4.22 -4.96 18.30
N LYS A 132 4.82 -5.70 19.25
CA LYS A 132 4.21 -6.01 20.54
C LYS A 132 3.91 -4.73 21.34
N ALA A 133 4.87 -3.82 21.44
CA ALA A 133 4.70 -2.56 22.16
C ALA A 133 3.56 -1.70 21.58
N ILE A 134 3.42 -1.67 20.25
CA ILE A 134 2.31 -0.95 19.60
C ILE A 134 0.97 -1.61 19.94
N LEU A 135 0.85 -2.94 19.84
CA LEU A 135 -0.39 -3.64 20.20
C LEU A 135 -0.76 -3.47 21.68
N GLU A 136 0.23 -3.53 22.56
CA GLU A 136 0.04 -3.32 24.01
C GLU A 136 -0.48 -1.90 24.32
N LYS A 137 0.03 -0.87 23.62
CA LYS A 137 -0.45 0.51 23.77
C LYS A 137 -1.96 0.66 23.49
N TYR A 138 -2.50 -0.13 22.57
CA TYR A 138 -3.88 -0.03 22.15
C TYR A 138 -4.80 -1.14 22.71
N LYS A 139 -4.30 -2.03 23.55
CA LYS A 139 -5.02 -3.23 24.01
C LYS A 139 -6.36 -2.93 24.71
N ASP A 140 -6.38 -1.86 25.52
CA ASP A 140 -7.56 -1.49 26.32
C ASP A 140 -8.48 -0.48 25.63
N ILE A 141 -8.12 -0.04 24.42
CA ILE A 141 -8.90 0.94 23.65
C ILE A 141 -9.84 0.20 22.71
N HIS A 142 -11.15 0.38 22.86
CA HIS A 142 -12.13 -0.23 21.96
C HIS A 142 -12.26 0.53 20.65
N PHE A 143 -12.06 -0.17 19.55
CA PHE A 143 -12.31 0.33 18.18
C PHE A 143 -13.52 -0.38 17.58
N GLU A 144 -14.18 0.28 16.64
CA GLU A 144 -15.28 -0.31 15.86
C GLU A 144 -14.85 -1.64 15.22
N ASN A 145 -15.81 -2.57 15.10
CA ASN A 145 -15.60 -3.89 14.50
C ASN A 145 -14.47 -4.72 15.15
N HIS A 146 -14.18 -4.48 16.43
CA HIS A 146 -13.13 -5.19 17.18
C HIS A 146 -11.73 -5.08 16.57
N MET A 147 -11.43 -3.99 15.87
CA MET A 147 -10.11 -3.75 15.29
C MET A 147 -9.02 -3.69 16.37
N ALA A 148 -7.82 -4.18 16.02
CA ALA A 148 -6.67 -4.17 16.94
C ALA A 148 -5.99 -2.80 17.02
N LEU A 149 -6.05 -2.00 15.96
CA LEU A 149 -5.31 -0.73 15.82
C LEU A 149 -6.20 0.42 15.31
N PRO A 150 -5.84 1.68 15.61
CA PRO A 150 -6.63 2.87 15.24
C PRO A 150 -6.45 3.30 13.78
N VAL A 151 -6.83 2.44 12.84
CA VAL A 151 -6.63 2.68 11.41
C VAL A 151 -7.66 3.65 10.87
N ILE A 152 -7.20 4.73 10.23
CA ILE A 152 -8.04 5.73 9.53
C ILE A 152 -8.11 5.45 8.03
N SER A 153 -8.83 6.24 7.24
CA SER A 153 -8.90 6.01 5.78
C SER A 153 -7.52 6.12 5.10
N ASN A 154 -7.33 5.37 4.02
CA ASN A 154 -6.04 5.33 3.30
C ASN A 154 -5.58 6.71 2.81
N GLN A 155 -6.50 7.54 2.34
CA GLN A 155 -6.18 8.90 1.91
C GLN A 155 -5.64 9.73 3.07
N LYS A 156 -6.39 9.81 4.19
CA LYS A 156 -5.94 10.54 5.38
C LYS A 156 -4.64 9.97 5.96
N MET A 157 -4.46 8.63 5.93
CA MET A 157 -3.22 8.00 6.36
C MET A 157 -2.03 8.52 5.56
N ASN A 158 -2.14 8.56 4.23
CA ASN A 158 -1.08 9.06 3.35
C ASN A 158 -0.80 10.56 3.55
N ASP A 159 -1.84 11.37 3.70
CA ASP A 159 -1.68 12.81 3.90
C ASP A 159 -1.01 13.12 5.25
N TYR A 160 -1.40 12.41 6.30
CA TYR A 160 -0.82 12.58 7.63
C TYR A 160 0.59 12.00 7.74
N LEU A 161 0.92 10.91 7.01
CA LEU A 161 2.28 10.41 6.93
C LEU A 161 3.23 11.41 6.26
N LYS A 162 2.78 12.09 5.21
CA LYS A 162 3.56 13.17 4.59
C LYS A 162 3.83 14.30 5.58
N ALA A 163 2.77 14.79 6.25
CA ALA A 163 2.91 15.83 7.26
C ALA A 163 3.85 15.41 8.41
N LEU A 164 3.79 14.16 8.82
CA LEU A 164 4.67 13.61 9.85
C LEU A 164 6.13 13.50 9.36
N GLY A 165 6.35 13.07 8.11
CA GLY A 165 7.67 13.02 7.48
C GLY A 165 8.30 14.41 7.40
N GLU A 166 7.54 15.43 6.97
CA GLU A 166 7.99 16.82 6.94
C GLU A 166 8.39 17.32 8.33
N LEU A 167 7.59 17.03 9.36
CA LEU A 167 7.89 17.41 10.74
C LEU A 167 9.13 16.69 11.29
N ALA A 168 9.33 15.45 10.92
CA ALA A 168 10.49 14.65 11.33
C ALA A 168 11.72 14.89 10.42
N GLU A 169 11.60 15.76 9.40
CA GLU A 169 12.67 16.03 8.42
C GLU A 169 13.20 14.74 7.74
N ILE A 170 12.28 13.95 7.20
CA ILE A 170 12.52 12.69 6.50
C ILE A 170 12.02 12.78 5.05
#